data_a51fa18bab02f8cc1a6d908964224242
#
_entry.id   a51fa18bab02f8cc1a6d908964224242
#
_cell.length_a   1.000
_cell.length_b   1.000
_cell.length_c   1.000
_cell.angle_alpha   90.00
_cell.angle_beta   90.00
_cell.angle_gamma   90.00
#
_symmetry.space_group_name_H-M   'P 1'
#
loop_
_entity.id
_entity.type
_entity.pdbx_description
1 polymer ?
#
loop_
_entity_poly.entity_id
_entity_poly.type
_entity_poly.pdbx_seq_one_letter_code
_entity_poly.pdbx_strand_id
1 'polypeptide(L)' 'MEFKRKLYTRGSSYETTIPMPLLFSIDKTKKHEVIFVFDSKTNKWYIEIKEKDKIPKEKNE' A
#
# COMPACT_ATOMS: atom_id res chain seq x y z
N MET A 1 7.34 15.71 -5.21
CA MET A 1 6.69 15.86 -3.90
C MET A 1 7.01 14.68 -3.01
N GLU A 2 7.33 14.95 -1.77
CA GLU A 2 7.65 13.87 -0.87
C GLU A 2 6.99 14.08 0.48
N PHE A 3 6.67 12.98 1.13
CA PHE A 3 6.11 13.01 2.48
C PHE A 3 6.98 12.15 3.36
N LYS A 4 7.38 12.70 4.48
CA LYS A 4 8.18 11.97 5.45
C LYS A 4 7.33 11.56 6.61
N ARG A 5 7.39 10.29 6.96
CA ARG A 5 6.62 9.75 8.06
C ARG A 5 7.53 8.94 8.95
N LYS A 6 7.22 8.97 10.21
CA LYS A 6 8.01 8.24 11.19
C LYS A 6 7.64 6.77 11.14
N LEU A 7 8.65 5.93 11.34
CA LEU A 7 8.43 4.49 11.37
C LEU A 7 8.37 4.05 12.81
N TYR A 8 7.30 3.37 13.18
CA TYR A 8 7.08 2.93 14.55
C TYR A 8 7.21 1.43 14.67
N THR A 9 7.74 0.98 15.79
CA THR A 9 7.74 -0.44 16.09
C THR A 9 6.46 -0.77 16.83
N ARG A 10 5.92 -1.94 16.55
CA ARG A 10 4.73 -2.39 17.22
C ARG A 10 4.79 -3.90 17.35
N GLY A 11 5.16 -4.37 18.54
CA GLY A 11 5.42 -5.79 18.73
C GLY A 11 6.55 -6.21 17.81
N SER A 12 6.29 -7.17 16.95
CA SER A 12 7.31 -7.63 16.00
C SER A 12 7.18 -6.98 14.63
N SER A 13 6.31 -5.99 14.50
CA SER A 13 6.12 -5.34 13.20
C SER A 13 6.47 -3.87 13.26
N TYR A 14 6.49 -3.24 12.09
CA TYR A 14 6.74 -1.81 11.96
C TYR A 14 5.59 -1.17 11.22
N GLU A 15 5.25 0.06 11.61
CA GLU A 15 4.11 0.76 11.03
C GLU A 15 4.43 2.20 10.75
N THR A 16 3.70 2.76 9.79
CA THR A 16 3.80 4.17 9.51
C THR A 16 2.46 4.67 9.01
N THR A 17 2.32 5.98 8.96
CA THR A 17 1.06 6.61 8.55
C THR A 17 1.10 6.92 7.06
N ILE A 18 0.03 6.59 6.38
CA ILE A 18 -0.10 6.90 4.96
C ILE A 18 -0.50 8.36 4.81
N PRO A 19 0.21 9.12 3.97
CA PRO A 19 -0.13 10.54 3.78
C PRO A 19 -1.54 10.73 3.26
N MET A 20 -2.22 11.74 3.80
CA MET A 20 -3.60 12.02 3.41
C MET A 20 -3.79 12.28 1.91
N PRO A 21 -2.91 13.04 1.25
CA PRO A 21 -3.10 13.25 -0.19
C PRO A 21 -3.18 11.95 -0.98
N LEU A 22 -2.45 10.93 -0.55
CA LEU A 22 -2.53 9.64 -1.22
C LEU A 22 -3.89 9.02 -1.00
N LEU A 23 -4.44 9.17 0.21
CA LEU A 23 -5.74 8.60 0.52
C LEU A 23 -6.87 9.27 -0.24
N PHE A 24 -6.70 10.53 -0.63
CA PHE A 24 -7.72 11.21 -1.42
C PHE A 24 -7.86 10.63 -2.81
N SER A 25 -6.85 9.92 -3.28
CA SER A 25 -6.88 9.36 -4.62
C SER A 25 -7.51 7.98 -4.68
N ILE A 26 -7.92 7.44 -3.55
CA ILE A 26 -8.54 6.12 -3.52
C ILE A 26 -9.97 6.22 -3.02
N ASP A 27 -10.77 5.24 -3.41
CA ASP A 27 -12.16 5.16 -2.99
C ASP A 27 -12.24 4.39 -1.68
N LYS A 28 -12.43 5.10 -0.59
CA LYS A 28 -12.40 4.48 0.74
C LYS A 28 -13.59 3.60 1.03
N THR A 29 -14.59 3.61 0.17
CA THR A 29 -15.74 2.72 0.35
C THR A 29 -15.44 1.31 -0.11
N LYS A 30 -14.31 1.12 -0.78
CA LYS A 30 -13.92 -0.18 -1.30
C LYS A 30 -12.71 -0.70 -0.57
N LYS A 31 -12.51 -2.00 -0.66
CA LYS A 31 -11.35 -2.61 -0.03
C LYS A 31 -10.13 -2.44 -0.91
N HIS A 32 -9.00 -2.27 -0.28
CA HIS A 32 -7.75 -2.07 -0.99
C HIS A 32 -6.68 -2.96 -0.39
N GLU A 33 -5.64 -3.18 -1.18
CA GLU A 33 -4.47 -3.85 -0.66
C GLU A 33 -3.25 -3.03 -1.01
N VAL A 34 -2.24 -3.16 -0.18
CA VAL A 34 -0.99 -2.44 -0.37
C VAL A 34 0.02 -3.43 -0.91
N ILE A 35 0.61 -3.07 -2.03
CA ILE A 35 1.55 -3.95 -2.72
C ILE A 35 2.93 -3.32 -2.64
N PHE A 36 3.90 -4.09 -2.15
CA PHE A 36 5.28 -3.66 -2.06
C PHE A 36 6.07 -4.30 -3.19
N VAL A 37 6.71 -3.48 -3.99
CA VAL A 37 7.46 -3.96 -5.14
C VAL A 37 8.90 -3.49 -5.04
N PHE A 38 9.84 -4.41 -5.19
CA PHE A 38 11.24 -4.05 -5.22
C PHE A 38 11.71 -3.96 -6.67
N ASP A 39 12.30 -2.83 -7.02
CA ASP A 39 12.84 -2.62 -8.35
C ASP A 39 14.34 -2.75 -8.27
N SER A 40 14.87 -3.85 -8.79
CA SER A 40 16.29 -4.13 -8.71
C SER A 40 17.12 -3.20 -9.58
N LYS A 41 16.53 -2.60 -10.60
CA LYS A 41 17.26 -1.69 -11.47
C LYS A 41 17.61 -0.40 -10.77
N THR A 42 16.68 0.13 -9.99
CA THR A 42 16.92 1.35 -9.24
C THR A 42 17.29 1.07 -7.79
N ASN A 43 17.18 -0.19 -7.38
CA ASN A 43 17.46 -0.60 -6.01
C ASN A 43 16.54 0.13 -5.04
N LYS A 44 15.28 0.24 -5.40
CA LYS A 44 14.28 0.94 -4.58
C LYS A 44 13.02 0.13 -4.42
N TRP A 45 12.30 0.42 -3.37
CA TRP A 45 11.01 -0.17 -3.11
C TRP A 45 9.92 0.82 -3.50
N TYR A 46 8.88 0.30 -4.11
CA TYR A 46 7.71 1.09 -4.45
C TYR A 46 6.48 0.52 -3.79
N ILE A 47 5.55 1.38 -3.47
CA ILE A 47 4.33 0.98 -2.81
C ILE A 47 3.15 1.39 -3.67
N GLU A 48 2.26 0.44 -3.91
CA GLU A 48 1.03 0.70 -4.64
C GLU A 48 -0.16 0.35 -3.77
N ILE A 49 -1.20 1.15 -3.88
CA ILE A 49 -2.45 0.83 -3.21
C ILE A 49 -3.45 0.56 -4.30
N LYS A 50 -3.91 -0.67 -4.39
CA LYS A 50 -4.85 -1.07 -5.42
C LYS A 50 -6.18 -1.47 -4.85
N GLU A 51 -7.22 -1.19 -5.59
CA GLU A 51 -8.54 -1.62 -5.22
C GLU A 51 -8.60 -3.14 -5.34
N LYS A 52 -9.04 -3.77 -4.29
CA LYS A 52 -9.11 -5.22 -4.28
C LYS A 52 -10.35 -5.66 -5.03
N ASP A 53 -10.13 -6.47 -6.04
CA ASP A 53 -11.22 -6.96 -6.85
C ASP A 53 -12.02 -8.00 -6.10
N LYS A 54 -13.31 -7.84 -6.11
CA LYS A 54 -14.17 -8.73 -5.39
C LYS A 54 -14.57 -9.96 -6.15
N ILE A 55 -14.34 -9.96 -7.39
CA ILE A 55 -14.76 -11.09 -8.20
C ILE A 55 -13.87 -12.26 -7.95
N PRO A 56 -14.20 -13.26 -7.59
CA PRO A 56 -13.30 -14.18 -7.27
C PRO A 56 -13.08 -15.47 -7.89
N LYS A 57 -13.28 -14.77 -8.25
CA LYS A 57 -13.01 -15.48 -8.39
C LYS A 57 -12.43 -16.04 -8.51
N GLU A 58 -12.48 -15.97 -8.81
CA GLU A 58 -12.02 -16.47 -8.92
C GLU A 58 -11.42 -17.09 -8.83
N LYS A 59 -11.39 -17.16 -9.03
CA LYS A 59 -10.84 -17.72 -8.83
C LYS A 59 -10.41 -18.45 -8.57
N ASN A 60 -10.43 -18.59 -8.67
CA ASN A 60 -10.03 -19.28 -8.42
C ASN A 60 -9.60 -19.91 -8.19
N GLU A 61 -9.41 -19.83 -8.43
CA GLU A 61 -9.08 -20.38 -8.12
C GLU A 61 -8.86 -20.80 -7.91
#